data_2f9755be7ea0bfc0dc800f680cd5f858
#
_entry.id   2f9755be7ea0bfc0dc800f680cd5f858
#
_cell.length_a   1.000
_cell.length_b   1.000
_cell.length_c   1.000
_cell.angle_alpha   90.00
_cell.angle_beta   90.00
_cell.angle_gamma   90.00
#
_symmetry.space_group_name_H-M   'P 1'
#
loop_
_entity.id
_entity.type
_entity.pdbx_description
1 polymer ?
#
loop_
_entity_poly.entity_id
_entity_poly.type
_entity_poly.pdbx_seq_one_letter_code
_entity_poly.pdbx_strand_id
1 'polypeptide(L)'
;MSKIAGEMLTDIEKETIPYTTNYDDKLKEPVVLPSRFPNLLVNGSVGIAVGMATNIPPHNLGEVIDAIDLVMDNPDCTLDEIMEHIKGPDFPTGGIIMGRAGIRAAYATGRGKITLRANTTIEEIKGRQCIIVHEIPYMVNKARLVESMANLVKDKRIDGVHFIRDESGREGMRIVVELKKDAIPQIVLNKLFSYTQLQDTVGVIMLALVDGEPKVLTLKQTIEQYIKFQVEVIRRRTEYDLKKAKHRAHILEGLVIAADNIDEVVEICKTSENIPHSKQRLQERFNLTEIQAEAIVQMTLGKLTGLERQKILDELDELMKKIEELEAILADENKVHQIIKDELAEIRRKYSDDRRTQIETVSGEVDIEDLIPVEAVSYTHLRA
;
A
#
# COMPACT_ATOMS: atom_id res chain seq x y z
N MET A 1 10.86 12.01 3.00
CA MET A 1 10.01 10.85 2.64
C MET A 1 9.83 9.98 3.89
N SER A 2 8.64 9.45 4.15
CA SER A 2 8.44 8.47 5.23
C SER A 2 9.16 7.15 4.89
N LYS A 3 9.46 6.33 5.91
CA LYS A 3 10.16 5.05 5.66
C LYS A 3 9.35 4.11 4.76
N ILE A 4 8.04 4.01 4.97
CA ILE A 4 7.16 3.18 4.13
C ILE A 4 7.09 3.67 2.68
N ALA A 5 7.21 4.98 2.43
CA ALA A 5 7.26 5.49 1.06
C ALA A 5 8.54 5.05 0.32
N GLY A 6 9.62 4.72 1.03
CA GLY A 6 10.82 4.11 0.47
C GLY A 6 10.56 2.71 -0.09
N GLU A 7 9.67 1.95 0.55
CA GLU A 7 9.30 0.59 0.08
C GLU A 7 8.59 0.59 -1.28
N MET A 8 8.02 1.73 -1.69
CA MET A 8 7.44 1.88 -3.04
C MET A 8 8.49 1.96 -4.14
N LEU A 9 9.72 2.36 -3.81
CA LEU A 9 10.83 2.61 -4.75
C LEU A 9 11.90 1.52 -4.69
N THR A 10 11.75 0.53 -3.83
CA THR A 10 12.74 -0.54 -3.65
C THR A 10 12.96 -1.27 -4.98
N ASP A 11 14.22 -1.50 -5.32
CA ASP A 11 14.67 -2.18 -6.55
C ASP A 11 14.25 -1.50 -7.89
N ILE A 12 13.89 -0.21 -7.88
CA ILE A 12 13.50 0.54 -9.08
C ILE A 12 14.66 0.64 -10.10
N GLU A 13 15.90 0.63 -9.63
CA GLU A 13 17.11 0.67 -10.45
C GLU A 13 17.46 -0.69 -11.11
N LYS A 14 16.74 -1.77 -10.75
CA LYS A 14 16.99 -3.13 -11.27
C LYS A 14 16.11 -3.51 -12.45
N GLU A 15 15.66 -2.55 -13.23
CA GLU A 15 14.80 -2.77 -14.41
C GLU A 15 13.50 -3.56 -14.10
N THR A 16 13.01 -3.44 -12.89
CA THR A 16 11.81 -4.17 -12.39
C THR A 16 10.51 -3.74 -13.05
N ILE A 17 10.48 -2.52 -13.59
CA ILE A 17 9.30 -1.86 -14.14
C ILE A 17 9.61 -1.21 -15.48
N PRO A 18 8.59 -1.00 -16.35
CA PRO A 18 8.77 -0.26 -17.59
C PRO A 18 8.93 1.24 -17.37
N TYR A 19 9.69 1.88 -18.23
CA TYR A 19 9.89 3.32 -18.27
C TYR A 19 9.36 3.89 -19.58
N THR A 20 8.83 5.10 -19.52
CA THR A 20 8.44 5.91 -20.68
C THR A 20 9.20 7.22 -20.70
N THR A 21 9.14 7.95 -21.82
CA THR A 21 9.67 9.32 -21.85
C THR A 21 8.73 10.25 -21.07
N ASN A 22 9.32 11.25 -20.42
CA ASN A 22 8.56 12.28 -19.74
C ASN A 22 7.95 13.28 -20.75
N TYR A 23 7.21 14.27 -20.25
CA TYR A 23 6.47 15.27 -21.05
C TYR A 23 7.33 15.95 -22.16
N ASP A 24 8.61 16.22 -21.93
CA ASP A 24 9.51 16.91 -22.86
C ASP A 24 10.49 15.98 -23.58
N ASP A 25 10.30 14.67 -23.52
CA ASP A 25 11.10 13.61 -24.10
C ASP A 25 12.61 13.62 -23.74
N LYS A 26 12.98 14.37 -22.70
CA LYS A 26 14.37 14.50 -22.28
C LYS A 26 14.80 13.49 -21.22
N LEU A 27 13.87 13.07 -20.38
CA LEU A 27 14.11 12.15 -19.28
C LEU A 27 13.17 10.95 -19.39
N LYS A 28 13.48 9.90 -18.65
CA LYS A 28 12.60 8.73 -18.51
C LYS A 28 11.92 8.77 -17.16
N GLU A 29 10.65 8.40 -17.13
CA GLU A 29 9.87 8.25 -15.92
C GLU A 29 9.28 6.83 -15.83
N PRO A 30 9.12 6.29 -14.60
CA PRO A 30 8.52 4.98 -14.44
C PRO A 30 7.02 5.03 -14.75
N VAL A 31 6.51 4.05 -15.49
CA VAL A 31 5.07 3.92 -15.77
C VAL A 31 4.29 3.59 -14.50
N VAL A 32 4.87 2.75 -13.65
CA VAL A 32 4.36 2.36 -12.32
C VAL A 32 5.54 2.24 -11.37
N LEU A 33 5.30 2.24 -10.06
CA LEU A 33 6.32 1.98 -9.05
C LEU A 33 6.35 0.50 -8.67
N PRO A 34 7.51 -0.09 -8.36
CA PRO A 34 7.63 -1.52 -8.01
C PRO A 34 6.92 -1.91 -6.71
N SER A 35 6.59 -0.96 -5.86
CA SER A 35 5.82 -1.01 -4.62
C SER A 35 5.72 -2.39 -3.94
N ARG A 36 6.55 -2.64 -2.94
CA ARG A 36 6.57 -3.90 -2.18
C ARG A 36 5.31 -4.16 -1.33
N PHE A 37 4.36 -3.23 -1.28
CA PHE A 37 3.08 -3.38 -0.59
C PHE A 37 1.92 -2.92 -1.47
N PRO A 38 0.69 -3.40 -1.25
CA PRO A 38 -0.48 -3.15 -2.10
C PRO A 38 -1.01 -1.72 -1.91
N ASN A 39 -0.25 -0.72 -2.37
CA ASN A 39 -0.49 0.71 -2.16
C ASN A 39 -1.89 1.15 -2.61
N LEU A 40 -2.41 0.60 -3.72
CA LEU A 40 -3.73 0.97 -4.23
C LEU A 40 -4.86 0.66 -3.23
N LEU A 41 -4.79 -0.48 -2.54
CA LEU A 41 -5.76 -0.86 -1.51
C LEU A 41 -5.49 -0.16 -0.17
N VAL A 42 -4.22 -0.07 0.23
CA VAL A 42 -3.85 0.48 1.54
C VAL A 42 -4.13 1.98 1.62
N ASN A 43 -3.67 2.76 0.65
CA ASN A 43 -3.88 4.21 0.63
C ASN A 43 -5.16 4.64 -0.11
N GLY A 44 -5.75 3.75 -0.89
CA GLY A 44 -6.87 4.08 -1.75
C GLY A 44 -6.49 4.99 -2.91
N SER A 45 -7.48 5.37 -3.71
CA SER A 45 -7.30 6.30 -4.83
C SER A 45 -8.62 7.01 -5.14
N VAL A 46 -8.54 8.31 -5.36
CA VAL A 46 -9.68 9.14 -5.82
C VAL A 46 -9.27 9.87 -7.08
N GLY A 47 -10.03 9.70 -8.15
CA GLY A 47 -9.76 10.36 -9.42
C GLY A 47 -11.02 10.56 -10.24
N ILE A 48 -11.08 11.69 -10.94
CA ILE A 48 -12.18 12.06 -11.82
C ILE A 48 -11.61 12.31 -13.21
N ALA A 49 -12.10 11.58 -14.19
CA ALA A 49 -11.76 11.75 -15.59
C ALA A 49 -13.03 11.96 -16.43
N VAL A 50 -12.86 12.28 -17.70
CA VAL A 50 -14.01 12.38 -18.62
C VAL A 50 -14.59 11.00 -18.88
N GLY A 51 -15.85 10.81 -18.52
CA GLY A 51 -16.58 9.55 -18.73
C GLY A 51 -16.32 8.45 -17.70
N MET A 52 -15.38 8.63 -16.76
CA MET A 52 -15.09 7.62 -15.73
C MET A 52 -14.57 8.27 -14.43
N ALA A 53 -14.78 7.57 -13.31
CA ALA A 53 -14.25 7.98 -12.02
C ALA A 53 -13.80 6.75 -11.24
N THR A 54 -12.79 6.94 -10.40
CA THR A 54 -12.36 5.94 -9.40
C THR A 54 -12.51 6.52 -8.00
N ASN A 55 -12.93 5.70 -7.07
CA ASN A 55 -12.95 6.03 -5.65
C ASN A 55 -12.74 4.73 -4.86
N ILE A 56 -11.49 4.37 -4.67
CA ILE A 56 -11.07 3.19 -3.91
C ILE A 56 -10.76 3.66 -2.50
N PRO A 57 -11.51 3.21 -1.48
CA PRO A 57 -11.23 3.61 -0.10
C PRO A 57 -9.95 2.97 0.42
N PRO A 58 -9.29 3.59 1.41
CA PRO A 58 -8.13 3.02 2.08
C PRO A 58 -8.52 1.80 2.94
N HIS A 59 -7.56 0.89 3.14
CA HIS A 59 -7.72 -0.33 3.92
C HIS A 59 -6.55 -0.51 4.89
N ASN A 60 -6.76 -1.30 5.94
CA ASN A 60 -5.72 -1.63 6.89
C ASN A 60 -4.63 -2.50 6.24
N LEU A 61 -3.36 -2.11 6.42
CA LEU A 61 -2.22 -2.80 5.81
C LEU A 61 -2.14 -4.28 6.23
N GLY A 62 -2.31 -4.56 7.52
CA GLY A 62 -2.25 -5.92 8.05
C GLY A 62 -3.34 -6.81 7.48
N GLU A 63 -4.59 -6.31 7.44
CA GLU A 63 -5.74 -7.03 6.88
C GLU A 63 -5.56 -7.34 5.38
N VAL A 64 -5.00 -6.40 4.61
CA VAL A 64 -4.77 -6.60 3.18
C VAL A 64 -3.66 -7.62 2.94
N ILE A 65 -2.59 -7.61 3.73
CA ILE A 65 -1.51 -8.60 3.62
C ILE A 65 -2.03 -10.00 3.94
N ASP A 66 -2.82 -10.16 5.02
CA ASP A 66 -3.42 -11.45 5.39
C ASP A 66 -4.32 -12.00 4.28
N ALA A 67 -5.08 -11.12 3.61
CA ALA A 67 -5.91 -11.52 2.48
C ALA A 67 -5.10 -11.89 1.23
N ILE A 68 -3.96 -11.23 0.98
CA ILE A 68 -3.05 -11.61 -0.10
C ILE A 68 -2.47 -12.99 0.15
N ASP A 69 -2.02 -13.27 1.37
CA ASP A 69 -1.51 -14.59 1.76
C ASP A 69 -2.58 -15.68 1.55
N LEU A 70 -3.83 -15.42 1.96
CA LEU A 70 -4.95 -16.32 1.70
C LEU A 70 -5.14 -16.61 0.20
N VAL A 71 -5.19 -15.57 -0.65
CA VAL A 71 -5.41 -15.72 -2.10
C VAL A 71 -4.24 -16.45 -2.77
N MET A 72 -2.99 -16.25 -2.30
CA MET A 72 -1.83 -16.98 -2.79
C MET A 72 -1.86 -18.46 -2.41
N ASP A 73 -2.35 -18.80 -1.19
CA ASP A 73 -2.48 -20.20 -0.74
C ASP A 73 -3.69 -20.91 -1.36
N ASN A 74 -4.77 -20.19 -1.56
CA ASN A 74 -6.00 -20.70 -2.14
C ASN A 74 -6.56 -19.74 -3.22
N PRO A 75 -6.13 -19.86 -4.48
CA PRO A 75 -6.62 -19.03 -5.57
C PRO A 75 -8.14 -19.10 -5.79
N ASP A 76 -8.78 -20.20 -5.41
CA ASP A 76 -10.22 -20.42 -5.53
C ASP A 76 -11.03 -19.92 -4.33
N CYS A 77 -10.39 -19.22 -3.38
CA CYS A 77 -11.07 -18.68 -2.20
C CYS A 77 -12.25 -17.78 -2.58
N THR A 78 -13.28 -17.83 -1.75
CA THR A 78 -14.50 -17.04 -1.91
C THR A 78 -14.32 -15.62 -1.38
N LEU A 79 -15.24 -14.71 -1.77
CA LEU A 79 -15.27 -13.36 -1.21
C LEU A 79 -15.47 -13.37 0.31
N ASP A 80 -16.26 -14.30 0.82
CA ASP A 80 -16.56 -14.39 2.26
C ASP A 80 -15.29 -14.73 3.06
N GLU A 81 -14.46 -15.65 2.57
CA GLU A 81 -13.16 -15.98 3.17
C GLU A 81 -12.21 -14.79 3.14
N ILE A 82 -12.16 -14.03 2.04
CA ILE A 82 -11.36 -12.79 1.97
C ILE A 82 -11.86 -11.75 2.98
N MET A 83 -13.19 -11.65 3.18
CA MET A 83 -13.80 -10.70 4.12
C MET A 83 -13.65 -11.11 5.60
N GLU A 84 -13.20 -12.32 5.90
CA GLU A 84 -12.75 -12.68 7.25
C GLU A 84 -11.47 -11.92 7.63
N HIS A 85 -10.59 -11.66 6.66
CA HIS A 85 -9.37 -10.87 6.83
C HIS A 85 -9.63 -9.37 6.60
N ILE A 86 -10.13 -8.97 5.44
CA ILE A 86 -10.48 -7.57 5.13
C ILE A 86 -11.93 -7.30 5.54
N LYS A 87 -12.12 -6.82 6.75
CA LYS A 87 -13.47 -6.56 7.31
C LYS A 87 -14.19 -5.43 6.59
N GLY A 88 -13.46 -4.49 6.00
CA GLY A 88 -13.97 -3.31 5.32
C GLY A 88 -12.90 -2.24 5.15
N PRO A 89 -13.21 -1.08 4.56
CA PRO A 89 -12.32 0.06 4.53
C PRO A 89 -11.86 0.49 5.92
N ASP A 90 -10.67 1.05 6.00
CA ASP A 90 -10.08 1.59 7.22
C ASP A 90 -9.61 3.03 6.96
N PHE A 91 -10.40 3.98 7.40
CA PHE A 91 -10.15 5.39 7.12
C PHE A 91 -9.17 6.00 8.13
N PRO A 92 -8.20 6.83 7.69
CA PRO A 92 -7.22 7.46 8.57
C PRO A 92 -7.85 8.40 9.61
N THR A 93 -9.07 8.86 9.35
CA THR A 93 -9.86 9.71 10.25
C THR A 93 -10.75 8.93 11.23
N GLY A 94 -10.69 7.59 11.21
CA GLY A 94 -11.55 6.73 12.01
C GLY A 94 -13.00 6.76 11.55
N GLY A 95 -13.94 6.92 12.49
CA GLY A 95 -15.37 6.89 12.25
C GLY A 95 -15.99 5.49 12.31
N ILE A 96 -17.29 5.42 12.08
CA ILE A 96 -18.09 4.20 12.22
C ILE A 96 -18.78 3.91 10.90
N ILE A 97 -18.51 2.76 10.29
CA ILE A 97 -19.24 2.26 9.12
C ILE A 97 -20.55 1.64 9.59
N MET A 98 -21.65 2.09 9.00
CA MET A 98 -23.00 1.63 9.33
C MET A 98 -23.42 0.50 8.37
N GLY A 99 -23.41 -0.73 8.90
CA GLY A 99 -23.81 -1.93 8.16
C GLY A 99 -22.71 -2.51 7.24
N ARG A 100 -22.81 -3.81 7.00
CA ARG A 100 -21.85 -4.57 6.15
C ARG A 100 -22.31 -4.76 4.71
N ALA A 101 -23.59 -4.53 4.41
CA ALA A 101 -24.16 -4.79 3.09
C ALA A 101 -23.51 -3.94 1.99
N GLY A 102 -23.24 -2.65 2.28
CA GLY A 102 -22.56 -1.76 1.35
C GLY A 102 -21.10 -2.16 1.06
N ILE A 103 -20.38 -2.64 2.08
CA ILE A 103 -19.01 -3.17 1.94
C ILE A 103 -19.03 -4.40 1.05
N ARG A 104 -19.92 -5.38 1.34
CA ARG A 104 -20.04 -6.62 0.57
C ARG A 104 -20.39 -6.34 -0.89
N ALA A 105 -21.32 -5.43 -1.15
CA ALA A 105 -21.70 -5.04 -2.52
C ALA A 105 -20.49 -4.42 -3.26
N ALA A 106 -19.75 -3.52 -2.60
CA ALA A 106 -18.56 -2.90 -3.17
C ALA A 106 -17.48 -3.94 -3.53
N TYR A 107 -17.22 -4.89 -2.65
CA TYR A 107 -16.20 -5.92 -2.85
C TYR A 107 -16.60 -6.98 -3.88
N ALA A 108 -17.89 -7.31 -3.95
CA ALA A 108 -18.40 -8.28 -4.92
C ALA A 108 -18.46 -7.75 -6.34
N THR A 109 -18.78 -6.47 -6.53
CA THR A 109 -19.06 -5.87 -7.85
C THR A 109 -18.09 -4.77 -8.27
N GLY A 110 -17.21 -4.35 -7.38
CA GLY A 110 -16.37 -3.16 -7.56
C GLY A 110 -17.14 -1.84 -7.41
N ARG A 111 -18.44 -1.86 -7.06
CA ARG A 111 -19.28 -0.67 -6.86
C ARG A 111 -20.15 -0.84 -5.63
N GLY A 112 -20.22 0.22 -4.80
CA GLY A 112 -21.05 0.19 -3.61
C GLY A 112 -21.20 1.56 -2.96
N LYS A 113 -22.03 1.61 -1.92
CA LYS A 113 -22.22 2.78 -1.09
C LYS A 113 -22.01 2.39 0.36
N ILE A 114 -21.14 3.09 1.06
CA ILE A 114 -20.81 2.84 2.46
C ILE A 114 -21.21 4.08 3.25
N THR A 115 -22.09 3.92 4.22
CA THR A 115 -22.46 4.99 5.12
C THR A 115 -21.44 5.07 6.25
N LEU A 116 -20.78 6.22 6.37
CA LEU A 116 -19.78 6.52 7.39
C LEU A 116 -20.32 7.57 8.33
N ARG A 117 -20.25 7.30 9.63
CA ARG A 117 -20.75 8.15 10.71
C ARG A 117 -19.60 8.62 11.59
N ALA A 118 -19.71 9.85 12.08
CA ALA A 118 -18.81 10.42 13.07
C ALA A 118 -18.84 9.62 14.38
N ASN A 119 -17.68 9.52 15.05
CA ASN A 119 -17.61 8.97 16.40
C ASN A 119 -17.94 10.07 17.40
N THR A 120 -19.00 9.85 18.21
CA THR A 120 -19.53 10.85 19.11
C THR A 120 -19.82 10.26 20.49
N THR A 121 -19.63 11.07 21.54
CA THR A 121 -20.05 10.75 22.92
C THR A 121 -20.98 11.83 23.46
N ILE A 122 -21.81 11.46 24.42
CA ILE A 122 -22.64 12.40 25.17
C ILE A 122 -22.05 12.51 26.57
N GLU A 123 -21.66 13.73 26.94
CA GLU A 123 -21.02 14.02 28.23
C GLU A 123 -21.76 15.17 28.95
N GLU A 124 -21.73 15.16 30.26
CA GLU A 124 -22.20 16.30 31.04
C GLU A 124 -21.03 17.21 31.42
N ILE A 125 -21.05 18.45 30.93
CA ILE A 125 -20.01 19.46 31.19
C ILE A 125 -20.66 20.66 31.90
N LYS A 126 -20.23 20.95 33.12
CA LYS A 126 -20.72 22.08 33.93
C LYS A 126 -22.25 22.11 34.07
N GLY A 127 -22.87 20.93 34.27
CA GLY A 127 -24.32 20.79 34.42
C GLY A 127 -25.15 20.94 33.16
N ARG A 128 -24.51 20.80 31.97
CA ARG A 128 -25.19 20.76 30.69
C ARG A 128 -24.77 19.53 29.89
N GLN A 129 -25.74 18.95 29.21
CA GLN A 129 -25.47 17.87 28.27
C GLN A 129 -24.76 18.41 27.04
N CYS A 130 -23.70 17.75 26.61
CA CYS A 130 -22.89 18.12 25.45
C CYS A 130 -22.70 16.89 24.57
N ILE A 131 -22.81 17.06 23.24
CA ILE A 131 -22.42 16.08 22.29
C ILE A 131 -20.98 16.41 21.88
N ILE A 132 -20.08 15.45 22.09
CA ILE A 132 -18.65 15.58 21.73
C ILE A 132 -18.39 14.76 20.48
N VAL A 133 -17.86 15.39 19.45
CA VAL A 133 -17.44 14.71 18.21
C VAL A 133 -15.93 14.51 18.28
N HIS A 134 -15.50 13.25 18.30
CA HIS A 134 -14.09 12.85 18.35
C HIS A 134 -13.50 12.60 16.96
N GLU A 135 -14.31 12.09 16.02
CA GLU A 135 -13.92 11.75 14.67
C GLU A 135 -15.02 12.15 13.70
N ILE A 136 -14.65 12.59 12.50
CA ILE A 136 -15.58 12.94 11.43
C ILE A 136 -15.37 12.03 10.22
N PRO A 137 -16.39 11.86 9.36
CA PRO A 137 -16.26 11.04 8.15
C PRO A 137 -15.09 11.47 7.28
N TYR A 138 -14.49 10.50 6.62
CA TYR A 138 -13.34 10.71 5.74
C TYR A 138 -13.66 11.73 4.62
N MET A 139 -12.72 12.62 4.31
CA MET A 139 -12.84 13.71 3.33
C MET A 139 -13.79 14.85 3.72
N VAL A 140 -14.42 14.84 4.88
CA VAL A 140 -15.24 15.94 5.37
C VAL A 140 -14.38 17.09 5.89
N ASN A 141 -14.69 18.30 5.46
CA ASN A 141 -14.02 19.50 5.95
C ASN A 141 -14.61 19.95 7.29
N LYS A 142 -13.84 19.89 8.38
CA LYS A 142 -14.26 20.22 9.73
C LYS A 142 -14.86 21.64 9.86
N ALA A 143 -14.21 22.64 9.27
CA ALA A 143 -14.67 24.03 9.40
C ALA A 143 -16.04 24.23 8.73
N ARG A 144 -16.23 23.69 7.51
CA ARG A 144 -17.52 23.72 6.82
C ARG A 144 -18.59 22.94 7.55
N LEU A 145 -18.24 21.83 8.18
CA LEU A 145 -19.15 21.04 8.99
C LEU A 145 -19.68 21.85 10.19
N VAL A 146 -18.78 22.48 10.94
CA VAL A 146 -19.14 23.33 12.09
C VAL A 146 -19.99 24.53 11.65
N GLU A 147 -19.64 25.19 10.54
CA GLU A 147 -20.43 26.26 9.96
C GLU A 147 -21.83 25.80 9.53
N SER A 148 -21.94 24.63 8.89
CA SER A 148 -23.22 24.02 8.50
C SER A 148 -24.11 23.75 9.72
N MET A 149 -23.53 23.18 10.80
CA MET A 149 -24.26 22.99 12.07
C MET A 149 -24.78 24.31 12.64
N ALA A 150 -23.93 25.34 12.68
CA ALA A 150 -24.31 26.65 13.19
C ALA A 150 -25.43 27.30 12.37
N ASN A 151 -25.39 27.18 11.04
CA ASN A 151 -26.44 27.67 10.15
C ASN A 151 -27.78 26.94 10.36
N LEU A 152 -27.77 25.62 10.54
CA LEU A 152 -28.99 24.84 10.84
C LEU A 152 -29.63 25.23 12.16
N VAL A 153 -28.85 25.58 13.17
CA VAL A 153 -29.33 26.10 14.45
C VAL A 153 -29.93 27.51 14.28
N LYS A 154 -29.23 28.38 13.55
CA LYS A 154 -29.73 29.76 13.23
C LYS A 154 -31.03 29.73 12.45
N ASP A 155 -31.16 28.83 11.50
CA ASP A 155 -32.35 28.65 10.65
C ASP A 155 -33.49 27.89 11.37
N LYS A 156 -33.30 27.55 12.67
CA LYS A 156 -34.22 26.78 13.50
C LYS A 156 -34.63 25.43 12.94
N ARG A 157 -33.78 24.82 12.09
CA ARG A 157 -33.97 23.45 11.58
C ARG A 157 -33.57 22.41 12.65
N ILE A 158 -32.61 22.77 13.52
CA ILE A 158 -32.22 21.97 14.68
C ILE A 158 -32.43 22.82 15.92
N ASP A 159 -33.38 22.42 16.74
CA ASP A 159 -33.59 22.99 18.08
C ASP A 159 -32.83 22.22 19.13
N GLY A 160 -32.64 22.83 20.31
CA GLY A 160 -31.98 22.17 21.44
C GLY A 160 -30.50 22.44 21.56
N VAL A 161 -29.84 23.01 20.55
CA VAL A 161 -28.45 23.44 20.62
C VAL A 161 -28.33 24.81 21.24
N HIS A 162 -27.41 24.96 22.22
CA HIS A 162 -27.09 26.20 22.88
C HIS A 162 -25.89 26.88 22.25
N PHE A 163 -24.76 26.14 22.09
CA PHE A 163 -23.53 26.66 21.57
C PHE A 163 -22.72 25.56 20.87
N ILE A 164 -21.93 25.92 19.84
CA ILE A 164 -21.03 25.00 19.14
C ILE A 164 -19.64 25.62 19.17
N ARG A 165 -18.63 24.82 19.53
CA ARG A 165 -17.24 25.25 19.55
C ARG A 165 -16.30 24.13 19.10
N ASP A 166 -15.23 24.53 18.46
CA ASP A 166 -14.12 23.65 18.08
C ASP A 166 -13.03 23.76 19.16
N GLU A 167 -12.83 22.72 19.90
CA GLU A 167 -11.80 22.58 20.94
C GLU A 167 -10.64 21.66 20.47
N SER A 168 -10.54 21.40 19.18
CA SER A 168 -9.48 20.53 18.63
C SER A 168 -8.09 21.10 18.92
N GLY A 169 -7.18 20.23 19.33
CA GLY A 169 -5.82 20.60 19.72
C GLY A 169 -4.82 19.49 19.44
N ARG A 170 -3.71 19.50 20.17
CA ARG A 170 -2.65 18.48 20.04
C ARG A 170 -3.11 17.07 20.45
N GLU A 171 -4.13 16.98 21.29
CA GLU A 171 -4.70 15.71 21.78
C GLU A 171 -5.67 15.07 20.78
N GLY A 172 -6.01 15.77 19.70
CA GLY A 172 -6.90 15.28 18.65
C GLY A 172 -8.04 16.23 18.33
N MET A 173 -9.00 15.71 17.57
CA MET A 173 -10.22 16.42 17.20
C MET A 173 -11.21 16.41 18.37
N ARG A 174 -11.81 17.57 18.62
CA ARG A 174 -12.86 17.72 19.63
C ARG A 174 -13.79 18.86 19.23
N ILE A 175 -14.98 18.52 18.70
CA ILE A 175 -16.05 19.49 18.46
C ILE A 175 -17.08 19.30 19.57
N VAL A 176 -17.44 20.37 20.26
CA VAL A 176 -18.38 20.35 21.38
C VAL A 176 -19.66 21.05 20.96
N VAL A 177 -20.77 20.30 21.00
CA VAL A 177 -22.12 20.82 20.78
C VAL A 177 -22.82 20.86 22.12
N GLU A 178 -22.91 22.02 22.75
CA GLU A 178 -23.54 22.25 24.05
C GLU A 178 -25.05 22.37 23.86
N LEU A 179 -25.82 21.62 24.66
CA LEU A 179 -27.26 21.55 24.52
C LEU A 179 -27.99 22.48 25.51
N LYS A 180 -29.24 22.85 25.20
CA LYS A 180 -30.15 23.52 26.12
C LYS A 180 -30.57 22.53 27.20
N LYS A 181 -31.00 23.02 28.36
CA LYS A 181 -31.34 22.19 29.54
C LYS A 181 -32.48 21.20 29.29
N ASP A 182 -33.41 21.55 28.43
CA ASP A 182 -34.62 20.81 28.06
C ASP A 182 -34.44 19.95 26.79
N ALA A 183 -33.27 19.95 26.19
CA ALA A 183 -33.01 19.20 24.98
C ALA A 183 -32.64 17.73 25.29
N ILE A 184 -33.18 16.81 24.49
CA ILE A 184 -32.84 15.38 24.53
C ILE A 184 -31.64 15.16 23.59
N PRO A 185 -30.45 14.78 24.12
CA PRO A 185 -29.21 14.69 23.33
C PRO A 185 -29.33 13.79 22.13
N GLN A 186 -29.98 12.63 22.27
CA GLN A 186 -30.12 11.65 21.20
C GLN A 186 -30.93 12.18 20.01
N ILE A 187 -32.01 12.95 20.27
CA ILE A 187 -32.83 13.56 19.21
C ILE A 187 -32.01 14.60 18.45
N VAL A 188 -31.24 15.43 19.17
CA VAL A 188 -30.39 16.45 18.53
C VAL A 188 -29.28 15.77 17.70
N LEU A 189 -28.65 14.73 18.23
CA LEU A 189 -27.61 13.96 17.57
C LEU A 189 -28.13 13.33 16.26
N ASN A 190 -29.32 12.74 16.28
CA ASN A 190 -29.91 12.13 15.10
C ASN A 190 -30.27 13.18 14.02
N LYS A 191 -30.74 14.35 14.43
CA LYS A 191 -30.95 15.47 13.51
C LYS A 191 -29.62 15.95 12.89
N LEU A 192 -28.55 16.00 13.70
CA LEU A 192 -27.22 16.34 13.21
C LEU A 192 -26.71 15.31 12.18
N PHE A 193 -26.89 14.01 12.42
CA PHE A 193 -26.56 12.96 11.45
C PHE A 193 -27.39 13.09 10.15
N SER A 194 -28.66 13.41 10.24
CA SER A 194 -29.55 13.51 9.09
C SER A 194 -29.34 14.77 8.24
N TYR A 195 -28.94 15.89 8.85
CA TYR A 195 -28.86 17.18 8.17
C TYR A 195 -27.44 17.69 7.93
N THR A 196 -26.42 17.00 8.43
CA THR A 196 -25.01 17.41 8.27
C THR A 196 -24.13 16.25 7.80
N GLN A 197 -22.89 16.57 7.43
CA GLN A 197 -21.87 15.58 7.08
C GLN A 197 -21.25 14.89 8.31
N LEU A 198 -21.89 14.91 9.49
CA LEU A 198 -21.58 13.98 10.58
C LEU A 198 -21.91 12.54 10.21
N GLN A 199 -22.82 12.34 9.29
CA GLN A 199 -23.00 11.10 8.56
C GLN A 199 -22.94 11.39 7.07
N ASP A 200 -22.12 10.66 6.33
CA ASP A 200 -21.96 10.84 4.91
C ASP A 200 -21.87 9.48 4.19
N THR A 201 -22.14 9.47 2.91
CA THR A 201 -22.09 8.27 2.10
C THR A 201 -20.87 8.29 1.19
N VAL A 202 -19.96 7.35 1.40
CA VAL A 202 -18.79 7.11 0.53
C VAL A 202 -19.21 6.18 -0.60
N GLY A 203 -19.24 6.70 -1.82
CA GLY A 203 -19.45 5.90 -3.02
C GLY A 203 -18.14 5.18 -3.39
N VAL A 204 -18.15 3.85 -3.42
CA VAL A 204 -17.00 3.05 -3.82
C VAL A 204 -17.07 2.72 -5.30
N ILE A 205 -15.98 2.98 -6.03
CA ILE A 205 -15.80 2.62 -7.44
C ILE A 205 -14.36 2.11 -7.59
N MET A 206 -14.19 0.80 -7.67
CA MET A 206 -12.88 0.15 -7.77
C MET A 206 -12.43 0.06 -9.23
N LEU A 207 -12.31 1.22 -9.88
CA LEU A 207 -11.84 1.32 -11.25
C LEU A 207 -10.32 1.50 -11.25
N ALA A 208 -9.63 0.62 -11.95
CA ALA A 208 -8.18 0.66 -12.12
C ALA A 208 -7.80 0.37 -13.58
N LEU A 209 -6.58 0.72 -13.96
CA LEU A 209 -6.03 0.36 -15.26
C LEU A 209 -5.38 -1.04 -15.16
N VAL A 210 -5.84 -1.96 -15.98
CA VAL A 210 -5.25 -3.29 -16.15
C VAL A 210 -4.80 -3.41 -17.61
N ASP A 211 -3.51 -3.57 -17.82
CA ASP A 211 -2.89 -3.62 -19.15
C ASP A 211 -3.23 -2.38 -20.01
N GLY A 212 -3.33 -1.20 -19.37
CA GLY A 212 -3.67 0.07 -20.02
C GLY A 212 -5.17 0.31 -20.25
N GLU A 213 -6.05 -0.64 -19.93
CA GLU A 213 -7.49 -0.55 -20.07
C GLU A 213 -8.19 -0.28 -18.73
N PRO A 214 -9.15 0.65 -18.66
CA PRO A 214 -9.92 0.89 -17.45
C PRO A 214 -10.90 -0.24 -17.18
N LYS A 215 -10.80 -0.89 -16.02
CA LYS A 215 -11.68 -1.97 -15.59
C LYS A 215 -12.17 -1.74 -14.17
N VAL A 216 -13.46 -2.03 -13.93
CA VAL A 216 -14.00 -2.08 -12.57
C VAL A 216 -13.71 -3.47 -12.03
N LEU A 217 -12.93 -3.54 -10.96
CA LEU A 217 -12.46 -4.79 -10.39
C LEU A 217 -13.22 -5.13 -9.10
N THR A 218 -13.41 -6.39 -8.81
CA THR A 218 -13.80 -6.88 -7.50
C THR A 218 -12.58 -6.79 -6.54
N LEU A 219 -12.81 -6.92 -5.23
CA LEU A 219 -11.71 -6.96 -4.27
C LEU A 219 -10.73 -8.10 -4.58
N LYS A 220 -11.23 -9.31 -4.85
CA LYS A 220 -10.40 -10.45 -5.21
C LYS A 220 -9.56 -10.18 -6.45
N GLN A 221 -10.18 -9.69 -7.53
CA GLN A 221 -9.46 -9.32 -8.75
C GLN A 221 -8.38 -8.28 -8.51
N THR A 222 -8.61 -7.31 -7.64
CA THR A 222 -7.60 -6.29 -7.29
C THR A 222 -6.39 -6.92 -6.60
N ILE A 223 -6.62 -7.87 -5.69
CA ILE A 223 -5.57 -8.64 -5.02
C ILE A 223 -4.81 -9.51 -6.04
N GLU A 224 -5.50 -10.22 -6.91
CA GLU A 224 -4.91 -11.06 -7.95
C GLU A 224 -4.02 -10.24 -8.90
N GLN A 225 -4.44 -9.03 -9.31
CA GLN A 225 -3.62 -8.15 -10.13
C GLN A 225 -2.36 -7.67 -9.39
N TYR A 226 -2.45 -7.41 -8.09
CA TYR A 226 -1.29 -7.08 -7.30
C TYR A 226 -0.29 -8.25 -7.20
N ILE A 227 -0.78 -9.47 -6.96
CA ILE A 227 0.07 -10.68 -6.91
C ILE A 227 0.76 -10.89 -8.25
N LYS A 228 0.01 -10.83 -9.37
CA LYS A 228 0.57 -10.95 -10.73
C LYS A 228 1.67 -9.93 -10.98
N PHE A 229 1.45 -8.68 -10.58
CA PHE A 229 2.43 -7.62 -10.72
C PHE A 229 3.69 -7.88 -9.87
N GLN A 230 3.53 -8.34 -8.61
CA GLN A 230 4.67 -8.65 -7.75
C GLN A 230 5.49 -9.83 -8.28
N VAL A 231 4.86 -10.85 -8.84
CA VAL A 231 5.56 -11.96 -9.51
C VAL A 231 6.44 -11.42 -10.65
N GLU A 232 5.92 -10.48 -11.45
CA GLU A 232 6.69 -9.86 -12.53
C GLU A 232 7.87 -9.03 -12.00
N VAL A 233 7.64 -8.21 -10.97
CA VAL A 233 8.69 -7.39 -10.32
C VAL A 233 9.83 -8.28 -9.79
N ILE A 234 9.50 -9.35 -9.08
CA ILE A 234 10.51 -10.26 -8.50
C ILE A 234 11.25 -11.02 -9.58
N ARG A 235 10.57 -11.49 -10.63
CA ARG A 235 11.24 -12.15 -11.76
C ARG A 235 12.24 -11.22 -12.44
N ARG A 236 11.84 -9.99 -12.78
CA ARG A 236 12.73 -9.01 -13.41
C ARG A 236 13.91 -8.63 -12.51
N ARG A 237 13.66 -8.45 -11.20
CA ARG A 237 14.74 -8.21 -10.22
C ARG A 237 15.74 -9.36 -10.21
N THR A 238 15.24 -10.59 -10.16
CA THR A 238 16.06 -11.80 -10.12
C THR A 238 16.85 -11.97 -11.41
N GLU A 239 16.25 -11.71 -12.57
CA GLU A 239 16.93 -11.72 -13.88
C GLU A 239 18.05 -10.68 -13.96
N TYR A 240 17.81 -9.46 -13.46
CA TYR A 240 18.81 -8.40 -13.40
C TYR A 240 19.98 -8.81 -12.49
N ASP A 241 19.71 -9.30 -11.29
CA ASP A 241 20.72 -9.72 -10.34
C ASP A 241 21.49 -10.95 -10.88
N LEU A 242 20.82 -11.90 -11.57
CA LEU A 242 21.44 -13.04 -12.24
C LEU A 242 22.38 -12.61 -13.37
N LYS A 243 21.93 -11.70 -14.23
CA LYS A 243 22.75 -11.15 -15.32
C LYS A 243 24.01 -10.47 -14.78
N LYS A 244 23.87 -9.69 -13.72
CA LYS A 244 24.99 -9.01 -13.05
C LYS A 244 25.95 -10.01 -12.40
N ALA A 245 25.43 -11.03 -11.72
CA ALA A 245 26.23 -12.07 -11.10
C ALA A 245 27.01 -12.90 -12.14
N LYS A 246 26.34 -13.34 -13.21
CA LYS A 246 26.98 -14.07 -14.32
C LYS A 246 28.08 -13.24 -15.00
N HIS A 247 27.83 -11.96 -15.23
CA HIS A 247 28.82 -11.05 -15.81
C HIS A 247 30.06 -10.93 -14.90
N ARG A 248 29.86 -10.81 -13.59
CA ARG A 248 30.96 -10.73 -12.63
C ARG A 248 31.71 -12.04 -12.51
N ALA A 249 31.01 -13.17 -12.43
CA ALA A 249 31.61 -14.51 -12.41
C ALA A 249 32.48 -14.77 -13.66
N HIS A 250 31.97 -14.41 -14.84
CA HIS A 250 32.71 -14.53 -16.11
C HIS A 250 34.03 -13.74 -16.09
N ILE A 251 34.04 -12.54 -15.52
CA ILE A 251 35.27 -11.74 -15.36
C ILE A 251 36.23 -12.45 -14.40
N LEU A 252 35.73 -12.97 -13.26
CA LEU A 252 36.56 -13.63 -12.25
C LEU A 252 37.16 -14.92 -12.80
N GLU A 253 36.43 -15.71 -13.59
CA GLU A 253 36.96 -16.90 -14.28
C GLU A 253 38.17 -16.55 -15.11
N GLY A 254 38.13 -15.47 -15.91
CA GLY A 254 39.25 -14.97 -16.65
C GLY A 254 40.44 -14.56 -15.77
N LEU A 255 40.18 -13.91 -14.66
CA LEU A 255 41.21 -13.51 -13.68
C LEU A 255 41.86 -14.71 -12.98
N VAL A 256 41.12 -15.80 -12.71
CA VAL A 256 41.68 -17.05 -12.18
C VAL A 256 42.63 -17.67 -13.22
N ILE A 257 42.24 -17.77 -14.50
CA ILE A 257 43.10 -18.28 -15.57
C ILE A 257 44.40 -17.45 -15.66
N ALA A 258 44.30 -16.11 -15.58
CA ALA A 258 45.44 -15.23 -15.58
C ALA A 258 46.36 -15.41 -14.37
N ALA A 259 45.79 -15.61 -13.17
CA ALA A 259 46.54 -15.83 -11.94
C ALA A 259 47.28 -17.19 -11.93
N ASP A 260 46.69 -18.20 -12.57
CA ASP A 260 47.29 -19.53 -12.67
C ASP A 260 48.45 -19.55 -13.72
N ASN A 261 48.44 -18.61 -14.67
CA ASN A 261 49.42 -18.52 -15.76
C ASN A 261 50.14 -17.15 -15.77
N ILE A 262 50.46 -16.63 -14.59
CA ILE A 262 50.87 -15.23 -14.41
C ILE A 262 52.14 -14.88 -15.20
N ASP A 263 53.15 -15.75 -15.25
CA ASP A 263 54.40 -15.49 -15.93
C ASP A 263 54.19 -15.32 -17.44
N GLU A 264 53.37 -16.16 -18.06
CA GLU A 264 53.03 -16.10 -19.46
C GLU A 264 52.16 -14.86 -19.78
N VAL A 265 51.20 -14.49 -18.92
CA VAL A 265 50.39 -13.29 -19.05
C VAL A 265 51.28 -12.03 -19.04
N VAL A 266 52.22 -11.97 -18.08
CA VAL A 266 53.16 -10.85 -17.99
C VAL A 266 54.09 -10.78 -19.21
N GLU A 267 54.56 -11.91 -19.74
CA GLU A 267 55.39 -11.99 -20.95
C GLU A 267 54.61 -11.49 -22.16
N ILE A 268 53.35 -11.93 -22.36
CA ILE A 268 52.49 -11.46 -23.43
C ILE A 268 52.29 -9.95 -23.33
N CYS A 269 51.99 -9.42 -22.17
CA CYS A 269 51.79 -7.99 -21.97
C CYS A 269 53.06 -7.17 -22.26
N LYS A 270 54.22 -7.65 -21.84
CA LYS A 270 55.52 -6.97 -22.08
C LYS A 270 55.95 -6.96 -23.55
N THR A 271 55.67 -8.04 -24.29
CA THR A 271 56.09 -8.23 -25.67
C THR A 271 55.06 -7.72 -26.68
N SER A 272 53.91 -7.22 -26.24
CA SER A 272 52.89 -6.63 -27.08
C SER A 272 53.16 -5.17 -27.39
N GLU A 273 52.87 -4.72 -28.59
CA GLU A 273 53.10 -3.36 -29.03
C GLU A 273 52.18 -2.31 -28.39
N ASN A 274 50.97 -2.73 -28.07
CA ASN A 274 49.94 -1.87 -27.49
C ASN A 274 48.88 -2.71 -26.76
N ILE A 275 47.98 -2.05 -26.06
CA ILE A 275 46.91 -2.67 -25.27
C ILE A 275 45.99 -3.55 -26.16
N PRO A 276 45.47 -3.11 -27.32
CA PRO A 276 44.66 -3.94 -28.18
C PRO A 276 45.38 -5.22 -28.64
N HIS A 277 46.67 -5.13 -28.98
CA HIS A 277 47.46 -6.28 -29.37
C HIS A 277 47.67 -7.27 -28.22
N SER A 278 47.87 -6.75 -26.99
CA SER A 278 47.95 -7.58 -25.78
C SER A 278 46.66 -8.35 -25.54
N LYS A 279 45.50 -7.69 -25.66
CA LYS A 279 44.19 -8.33 -25.50
C LYS A 279 43.99 -9.44 -26.54
N GLN A 280 44.26 -9.18 -27.80
CA GLN A 280 44.12 -10.17 -28.87
C GLN A 280 44.98 -11.42 -28.59
N ARG A 281 46.24 -11.25 -28.20
CA ARG A 281 47.15 -12.37 -27.89
C ARG A 281 46.68 -13.17 -26.65
N LEU A 282 46.14 -12.50 -25.60
CA LEU A 282 45.57 -13.16 -24.46
C LEU A 282 44.31 -13.95 -24.80
N GLN A 283 43.46 -13.42 -25.68
CA GLN A 283 42.29 -14.13 -26.18
C GLN A 283 42.66 -15.39 -26.95
N GLU A 284 43.59 -15.27 -27.88
CA GLU A 284 44.08 -16.39 -28.73
C GLU A 284 44.76 -17.47 -27.86
N ARG A 285 45.56 -17.05 -26.89
CA ARG A 285 46.37 -17.97 -26.09
C ARG A 285 45.58 -18.77 -25.05
N PHE A 286 44.64 -18.08 -24.33
CA PHE A 286 43.90 -18.66 -23.23
C PHE A 286 42.41 -18.88 -23.54
N ASN A 287 42.00 -18.69 -24.80
CA ASN A 287 40.60 -18.77 -25.24
C ASN A 287 39.66 -17.89 -24.42
N LEU A 288 40.10 -16.64 -24.14
CA LEU A 288 39.36 -15.68 -23.33
C LEU A 288 38.44 -14.83 -24.20
N THR A 289 37.35 -14.33 -23.57
CA THR A 289 36.52 -13.31 -24.19
C THR A 289 37.20 -11.93 -24.10
N GLU A 290 36.76 -10.99 -24.96
CA GLU A 290 37.27 -9.62 -24.93
C GLU A 290 37.13 -8.97 -23.53
N ILE A 291 35.99 -9.20 -22.83
CA ILE A 291 35.72 -8.67 -21.50
C ILE A 291 36.72 -9.25 -20.49
N GLN A 292 37.03 -10.53 -20.54
CA GLN A 292 38.01 -11.17 -19.69
C GLN A 292 39.44 -10.64 -19.98
N ALA A 293 39.81 -10.54 -21.23
CA ALA A 293 41.13 -10.00 -21.63
C ALA A 293 41.27 -8.52 -21.21
N GLU A 294 40.23 -7.72 -21.34
CA GLU A 294 40.20 -6.33 -20.84
C GLU A 294 40.45 -6.28 -19.31
N ALA A 295 39.75 -7.11 -18.54
CA ALA A 295 39.90 -7.17 -17.08
C ALA A 295 41.31 -7.58 -16.66
N ILE A 296 41.94 -8.52 -17.42
CA ILE A 296 43.32 -8.97 -17.16
C ILE A 296 44.33 -7.85 -17.44
N VAL A 297 44.20 -7.15 -18.55
CA VAL A 297 45.15 -6.04 -18.90
C VAL A 297 45.01 -4.86 -17.90
N GLN A 298 43.83 -4.63 -17.37
CA GLN A 298 43.58 -3.61 -16.33
C GLN A 298 43.97 -4.06 -14.93
N MET A 299 44.36 -5.29 -14.72
CA MET A 299 44.72 -5.83 -13.40
C MET A 299 46.00 -5.18 -12.87
N THR A 300 45.99 -4.77 -11.63
CA THR A 300 47.18 -4.23 -10.96
C THR A 300 48.12 -5.35 -10.50
N LEU A 301 49.41 -5.11 -10.49
CA LEU A 301 50.42 -6.08 -10.01
C LEU A 301 50.16 -6.56 -8.55
N GLY A 302 49.57 -5.71 -7.72
CA GLY A 302 49.22 -6.12 -6.36
C GLY A 302 48.17 -7.23 -6.25
N LYS A 303 47.33 -7.40 -7.27
CA LYS A 303 46.32 -8.46 -7.37
C LYS A 303 46.90 -9.84 -7.74
N LEU A 304 48.19 -9.90 -8.03
CA LEU A 304 48.91 -11.12 -8.40
C LEU A 304 49.46 -11.92 -7.20
N THR A 305 49.23 -11.43 -5.96
CA THR A 305 49.69 -12.14 -4.76
C THR A 305 48.79 -13.35 -4.47
N GLY A 306 49.38 -14.40 -3.87
CA GLY A 306 48.63 -15.62 -3.53
C GLY A 306 47.42 -15.38 -2.62
N LEU A 307 47.47 -14.34 -1.76
CA LEU A 307 46.36 -13.94 -0.91
C LEU A 307 45.20 -13.36 -1.71
N GLU A 308 45.46 -12.55 -2.73
CA GLU A 308 44.45 -11.97 -3.61
C GLU A 308 43.85 -13.01 -4.55
N ARG A 309 44.66 -13.98 -5.02
CA ARG A 309 44.16 -15.16 -5.77
C ARG A 309 43.09 -15.91 -4.95
N GLN A 310 43.34 -16.16 -3.67
CA GLN A 310 42.36 -16.84 -2.82
C GLN A 310 41.06 -16.03 -2.71
N LYS A 311 41.13 -14.74 -2.55
CA LYS A 311 39.93 -13.89 -2.52
C LYS A 311 39.11 -13.94 -3.81
N ILE A 312 39.78 -14.01 -4.98
CA ILE A 312 39.10 -14.14 -6.27
C ILE A 312 38.37 -15.48 -6.34
N LEU A 313 38.97 -16.56 -5.88
CA LEU A 313 38.36 -17.89 -5.84
C LEU A 313 37.17 -17.93 -4.87
N ASP A 314 37.32 -17.33 -3.69
CA ASP A 314 36.24 -17.26 -2.69
C ASP A 314 35.05 -16.43 -3.22
N GLU A 315 35.32 -15.28 -3.86
CA GLU A 315 34.29 -14.45 -4.50
C GLU A 315 33.58 -15.21 -5.65
N LEU A 316 34.32 -15.94 -6.45
CA LEU A 316 33.76 -16.77 -7.54
C LEU A 316 32.84 -17.86 -6.98
N ASP A 317 33.26 -18.55 -5.92
CA ASP A 317 32.48 -19.61 -5.28
C ASP A 317 31.17 -19.06 -4.68
N GLU A 318 31.23 -17.91 -4.02
CA GLU A 318 30.04 -17.21 -3.50
C GLU A 318 29.08 -16.79 -4.64
N LEU A 319 29.63 -16.28 -5.75
CA LEU A 319 28.82 -15.89 -6.91
C LEU A 319 28.19 -17.09 -7.60
N MET A 320 28.90 -18.22 -7.72
CA MET A 320 28.35 -19.44 -8.30
C MET A 320 27.16 -19.96 -7.49
N LYS A 321 27.27 -19.99 -6.16
CA LYS A 321 26.14 -20.34 -5.26
C LYS A 321 24.96 -19.39 -5.44
N LYS A 322 25.24 -18.09 -5.53
CA LYS A 322 24.20 -17.08 -5.76
C LYS A 322 23.52 -17.24 -7.13
N ILE A 323 24.28 -17.59 -8.18
CA ILE A 323 23.73 -17.86 -9.51
C ILE A 323 22.78 -19.06 -9.46
N GLU A 324 23.19 -20.16 -8.81
CA GLU A 324 22.34 -21.35 -8.62
C GLU A 324 21.05 -21.03 -7.88
N GLU A 325 21.12 -20.21 -6.82
CA GLU A 325 19.96 -19.73 -6.08
C GLU A 325 19.01 -18.91 -6.98
N LEU A 326 19.55 -17.94 -7.71
CA LEU A 326 18.74 -17.06 -8.58
C LEU A 326 18.11 -17.87 -9.75
N GLU A 327 18.83 -18.80 -10.35
CA GLU A 327 18.28 -19.72 -11.36
C GLU A 327 17.17 -20.61 -10.79
N ALA A 328 17.34 -21.12 -9.58
CA ALA A 328 16.33 -21.93 -8.90
C ALA A 328 15.06 -21.13 -8.56
N ILE A 329 15.18 -19.83 -8.26
CA ILE A 329 14.03 -18.95 -8.06
C ILE A 329 13.26 -18.74 -9.37
N LEU A 330 13.96 -18.50 -10.49
CA LEU A 330 13.34 -18.29 -11.79
C LEU A 330 12.67 -19.55 -12.35
N ALA A 331 13.16 -20.73 -11.97
CA ALA A 331 12.63 -22.03 -12.41
C ALA A 331 11.37 -22.48 -11.65
N ASP A 332 11.10 -21.93 -10.45
CA ASP A 332 10.03 -22.37 -9.56
C ASP A 332 9.16 -21.19 -9.09
N GLU A 333 7.94 -21.16 -9.56
CA GLU A 333 6.96 -20.12 -9.21
C GLU A 333 6.60 -20.12 -7.71
N ASN A 334 6.64 -21.27 -7.05
CA ASN A 334 6.40 -21.36 -5.60
C ASN A 334 7.47 -20.61 -4.82
N LYS A 335 8.71 -20.62 -5.28
CA LYS A 335 9.80 -19.84 -4.65
C LYS A 335 9.57 -18.35 -4.80
N VAL A 336 9.08 -17.91 -5.97
CA VAL A 336 8.71 -16.49 -6.17
C VAL A 336 7.58 -16.10 -5.22
N HIS A 337 6.54 -16.94 -5.09
CA HIS A 337 5.46 -16.71 -4.12
C HIS A 337 5.95 -16.66 -2.68
N GLN A 338 6.89 -17.54 -2.31
CA GLN A 338 7.45 -17.50 -0.95
C GLN A 338 8.20 -16.19 -0.67
N ILE A 339 8.96 -15.69 -1.64
CA ILE A 339 9.64 -14.39 -1.53
C ILE A 339 8.63 -13.26 -1.33
N ILE A 340 7.52 -13.25 -2.07
CA ILE A 340 6.45 -12.25 -1.90
C ILE A 340 5.91 -12.29 -0.48
N LYS A 341 5.61 -13.49 0.05
CA LYS A 341 5.12 -13.65 1.43
C LYS A 341 6.11 -13.16 2.47
N ASP A 342 7.36 -13.53 2.33
CA ASP A 342 8.42 -13.13 3.28
C ASP A 342 8.59 -11.60 3.29
N GLU A 343 8.57 -10.96 2.13
CA GLU A 343 8.66 -9.50 2.00
C GLU A 343 7.43 -8.80 2.57
N LEU A 344 6.23 -9.30 2.31
CA LEU A 344 4.99 -8.76 2.87
C LEU A 344 4.94 -8.95 4.40
N ALA A 345 5.38 -10.09 4.92
CA ALA A 345 5.48 -10.34 6.35
C ALA A 345 6.45 -9.35 7.03
N GLU A 346 7.58 -9.02 6.38
CA GLU A 346 8.50 -8.00 6.87
C GLU A 346 7.85 -6.61 6.93
N ILE A 347 7.13 -6.23 5.88
CA ILE A 347 6.41 -4.95 5.81
C ILE A 347 5.31 -4.90 6.86
N ARG A 348 4.52 -5.96 7.02
CA ARG A 348 3.52 -6.08 8.08
C ARG A 348 4.14 -5.84 9.46
N ARG A 349 5.22 -6.54 9.77
CA ARG A 349 5.92 -6.39 11.06
C ARG A 349 6.42 -4.97 11.34
N LYS A 350 6.84 -4.25 10.30
CA LYS A 350 7.42 -2.91 10.44
C LYS A 350 6.39 -1.78 10.48
N TYR A 351 5.25 -1.94 9.79
CA TYR A 351 4.38 -0.82 9.45
C TYR A 351 2.90 -1.06 9.74
N SER A 352 2.48 -2.27 10.14
CA SER A 352 1.09 -2.53 10.49
C SER A 352 0.70 -1.79 11.76
N ASP A 353 -0.49 -1.22 11.75
CA ASP A 353 -1.17 -0.60 12.87
C ASP A 353 -2.58 -1.20 13.07
N ASP A 354 -3.18 -0.89 14.20
CA ASP A 354 -4.53 -1.34 14.51
C ASP A 354 -5.56 -0.61 13.65
N ARG A 355 -6.67 -1.29 13.36
CA ARG A 355 -7.81 -0.71 12.65
C ARG A 355 -8.37 0.50 13.43
N ARG A 356 -8.60 1.59 12.72
CA ARG A 356 -9.15 2.84 13.26
C ARG A 356 -10.65 2.94 13.09
N THR A 357 -11.17 2.53 11.92
CA THR A 357 -12.60 2.60 11.59
C THR A 357 -13.36 1.43 12.19
N GLN A 358 -14.39 1.72 12.97
CA GLN A 358 -15.29 0.72 13.54
C GLN A 358 -16.34 0.32 12.50
N ILE A 359 -16.88 -0.90 12.62
CA ILE A 359 -17.93 -1.40 11.73
C ILE A 359 -19.07 -1.92 12.60
N GLU A 360 -20.22 -1.27 12.52
CA GLU A 360 -21.44 -1.71 13.18
C GLU A 360 -22.25 -2.62 12.26
N THR A 361 -22.91 -3.62 12.86
CA THR A 361 -23.71 -4.60 12.10
C THR A 361 -25.12 -4.10 11.76
N VAL A 362 -25.56 -3.03 12.41
CA VAL A 362 -26.90 -2.47 12.21
C VAL A 362 -26.86 -1.44 11.08
N SER A 363 -27.67 -1.64 10.05
CA SER A 363 -27.92 -0.63 9.02
C SER A 363 -28.70 0.52 9.66
N GLY A 364 -28.03 1.66 9.83
CA GLY A 364 -28.60 2.74 10.63
C GLY A 364 -29.48 3.71 9.85
N GLU A 365 -30.58 3.26 9.30
CA GLU A 365 -31.79 4.09 9.29
C GLU A 365 -32.51 3.81 10.60
N VAL A 366 -32.13 4.53 11.64
CA VAL A 366 -32.95 4.61 12.85
C VAL A 366 -34.12 5.49 12.46
N ASP A 367 -35.26 4.88 12.32
CA ASP A 367 -36.51 5.63 12.09
C ASP A 367 -36.70 6.62 13.26
N ILE A 368 -37.03 7.87 12.94
CA ILE A 368 -37.24 8.91 13.97
C ILE A 368 -38.33 8.47 14.95
N GLU A 369 -39.23 7.58 14.52
CA GLU A 369 -40.30 6.99 15.34
C GLU A 369 -39.78 6.04 16.42
N ASP A 370 -38.65 5.35 16.20
CA ASP A 370 -38.06 4.44 17.22
C ASP A 370 -37.34 5.18 18.36
N LEU A 371 -37.22 6.50 18.26
CA LEU A 371 -36.51 7.36 19.21
C LEU A 371 -37.43 8.19 20.11
N ILE A 372 -38.74 8.08 19.92
CA ILE A 372 -39.69 8.72 20.81
C ILE A 372 -39.73 7.83 22.07
N PRO A 373 -39.24 8.31 23.25
CA PRO A 373 -39.41 7.56 24.47
C PRO A 373 -40.91 7.32 24.66
N VAL A 374 -41.29 6.05 24.87
CA VAL A 374 -42.65 5.72 25.24
C VAL A 374 -42.87 6.35 26.63
N GLU A 375 -43.38 7.57 26.64
CA GLU A 375 -43.91 8.15 27.89
C GLU A 375 -45.08 7.27 28.32
N ALA A 376 -44.93 6.64 29.46
CA ALA A 376 -46.02 5.97 30.13
C ALA A 376 -47.07 7.03 30.46
N VAL A 377 -48.08 7.20 29.60
CA VAL A 377 -49.22 8.07 29.89
C VAL A 377 -50.03 7.40 30.95
N SER A 378 -49.84 7.82 32.21
CA SER A 378 -50.69 7.46 33.32
C SER A 378 -52.03 8.15 33.11
N TYR A 379 -53.00 7.40 32.62
CA TYR A 379 -54.40 7.86 32.65
C TYR A 379 -54.87 7.83 34.09
N THR A 380 -54.77 8.96 34.79
CA THR A 380 -55.55 9.17 36.03
C THR A 380 -57.01 9.27 35.62
N HIS A 381 -57.79 8.35 36.08
CA HIS A 381 -59.26 8.35 36.00
C HIS A 381 -59.82 9.62 36.62
N LEU A 382 -60.38 10.48 35.79
CA LEU A 382 -61.42 11.41 36.22
C LEU A 382 -62.73 10.65 36.30
N ARG A 383 -63.15 10.23 37.52
CA ARG A 383 -64.55 9.96 37.83
C ARG A 383 -65.19 11.28 38.20
N ALA A 384 -66.17 11.72 37.42
CA ALA A 384 -67.26 12.60 37.90
C ALA A 384 -68.40 11.76 38.38
#